data_38a11abf11642ffed725056c8d9143be
#
_entry.id   38a11abf11642ffed725056c8d9143be
#
_cell.length_a   1.000
_cell.length_b   1.000
_cell.length_c   1.000
_cell.angle_alpha   90.00
_cell.angle_beta   90.00
_cell.angle_gamma   90.00
#
_symmetry.space_group_name_H-M   'P 1'
#
loop_
_entity.id
_entity.type
_entity.pdbx_description
1 polymer ?
#
loop_
_entity_poly.entity_id
_entity_poly.type
_entity_poly.pdbx_seq_one_letter_code
_entity_poly.pdbx_strand_id
1 'polypeptide(L)'
;MLGSSPYFKRLSVGLYCPYEGLSDLVVSLKLLYALKYIYNAKVIVFGSKVNESLARAIEFIDEYVELSYDIKYEKDKRKNRDIINEFMLDYIIPLRAGNKSINFLKSTNAKFIIIRTKEELEYSSRFIFVNFENNKKLQQSNEFLRVLYRARSINSALFDKEISKLSFDIDIQTKKKHKEKIDNFFKNINNPLNSILISPFAKETKYNLRLKDYIKFIKEARTKYPYLNFIVLTNEKTHENFLEHIDKIDEKLLKSIYIFKNDGDILNICELLKRVKCLIAPSSGTMYLATILKINSIGLYSLHDTVYWESFNKNYVLLEKIKDGLSKTDIQNAIGMLLFKLAEFLRK
;
A
#
# COMPACT_ATOMS: atom_id res chain seq x y z
N MET A 1 -16.14 -24.38 -17.01
CA MET A 1 -16.57 -24.79 -15.65
C MET A 1 -15.92 -26.14 -15.37
N LEU A 2 -14.84 -26.18 -14.60
CA LEU A 2 -14.26 -27.45 -14.13
C LEU A 2 -15.03 -27.80 -12.85
N GLY A 3 -15.82 -28.86 -12.90
CA GLY A 3 -16.60 -29.36 -11.80
C GLY A 3 -15.75 -29.62 -10.57
N SER A 4 -16.13 -29.05 -9.44
CA SER A 4 -15.56 -29.29 -8.14
C SER A 4 -15.78 -30.76 -7.76
N SER A 5 -14.74 -31.56 -7.85
CA SER A 5 -14.75 -32.89 -7.23
C SER A 5 -14.88 -32.72 -5.71
N PRO A 6 -15.86 -33.38 -5.05
CA PRO A 6 -16.16 -33.16 -3.63
C PRO A 6 -15.10 -33.65 -2.64
N TYR A 7 -13.96 -34.17 -3.11
CA TYR A 7 -12.95 -34.80 -2.25
C TYR A 7 -11.60 -34.06 -2.13
N PHE A 8 -11.41 -32.92 -2.79
CA PHE A 8 -10.17 -32.15 -2.60
C PHE A 8 -10.39 -31.08 -1.53
N LYS A 9 -9.83 -31.29 -0.37
CA LYS A 9 -9.76 -30.28 0.69
C LYS A 9 -9.11 -29.03 0.12
N ARG A 10 -9.83 -27.92 0.11
CA ARG A 10 -9.34 -26.63 -0.34
C ARG A 10 -8.12 -26.22 0.50
N LEU A 11 -7.03 -25.81 -0.15
CA LEU A 11 -5.81 -25.37 0.50
C LEU A 11 -6.11 -24.19 1.44
N SER A 12 -5.63 -24.22 2.68
CA SER A 12 -5.78 -23.14 3.66
C SER A 12 -4.46 -22.40 3.85
N VAL A 13 -4.44 -21.10 3.51
CA VAL A 13 -3.23 -20.28 3.55
C VAL A 13 -3.45 -19.01 4.38
N GLY A 14 -2.62 -18.83 5.40
CA GLY A 14 -2.62 -17.65 6.26
C GLY A 14 -1.52 -16.65 5.88
N LEU A 15 -1.86 -15.37 5.76
CA LEU A 15 -0.90 -14.28 5.77
C LEU A 15 -0.76 -13.75 7.20
N TYR A 16 0.45 -13.78 7.77
CA TYR A 16 0.73 -13.22 9.08
C TYR A 16 1.28 -11.79 8.93
N CYS A 17 0.45 -10.80 9.24
CA CYS A 17 0.72 -9.37 9.06
C CYS A 17 0.12 -8.54 10.22
N PRO A 18 0.51 -8.80 11.49
CA PRO A 18 -0.10 -8.14 12.66
C PRO A 18 0.36 -6.69 12.87
N TYR A 19 1.13 -6.13 11.93
CA TYR A 19 1.72 -4.79 12.04
C TYR A 19 0.71 -3.70 11.77
N GLU A 20 0.90 -2.53 12.39
CA GLU A 20 0.02 -1.37 12.22
C GLU A 20 0.25 -0.57 10.92
N GLY A 21 1.10 -1.06 10.03
CA GLY A 21 1.38 -0.43 8.75
C GLY A 21 0.38 -0.83 7.66
N LEU A 22 -0.36 0.15 7.12
CA LEU A 22 -1.23 -0.09 5.96
C LEU A 22 -0.45 -0.63 4.75
N SER A 23 0.77 -0.15 4.53
CA SER A 23 1.65 -0.55 3.44
C SER A 23 1.86 -2.06 3.37
N ASP A 24 1.93 -2.72 4.51
CA ASP A 24 2.20 -4.16 4.60
C ASP A 24 1.06 -4.98 3.96
N LEU A 25 -0.19 -4.67 4.28
CA LEU A 25 -1.32 -5.34 3.64
C LEU A 25 -1.41 -5.01 2.15
N VAL A 26 -1.26 -3.72 1.78
CA VAL A 26 -1.37 -3.29 0.38
C VAL A 26 -0.33 -3.98 -0.50
N VAL A 27 0.91 -4.09 -0.03
CA VAL A 27 1.99 -4.79 -0.76
C VAL A 27 1.69 -6.28 -0.94
N SER A 28 0.97 -6.90 -0.02
CA SER A 28 0.62 -8.32 -0.08
C SER A 28 -0.59 -8.65 -0.96
N LEU A 29 -1.34 -7.66 -1.45
CA LEU A 29 -2.58 -7.93 -2.19
C LEU A 29 -2.38 -8.76 -3.45
N LYS A 30 -1.28 -8.56 -4.20
CA LYS A 30 -0.96 -9.40 -5.36
C LYS A 30 -0.66 -10.86 -4.96
N LEU A 31 -0.01 -11.08 -3.83
CA LEU A 31 0.19 -12.42 -3.26
C LEU A 31 -1.16 -13.08 -2.94
N LEU A 32 -2.02 -12.38 -2.19
CA LEU A 32 -3.33 -12.91 -1.78
C LEU A 32 -4.22 -13.21 -3.00
N TYR A 33 -4.18 -12.34 -4.02
CA TYR A 33 -4.84 -12.55 -5.30
C TYR A 33 -4.34 -13.84 -5.99
N ALA A 34 -3.03 -14.03 -6.06
CA ALA A 34 -2.45 -15.24 -6.65
C ALA A 34 -2.80 -16.50 -5.86
N LEU A 35 -2.80 -16.45 -4.52
CA LEU A 35 -3.24 -17.56 -3.68
C LEU A 35 -4.68 -17.98 -3.98
N LYS A 36 -5.56 -17.00 -4.19
CA LYS A 36 -6.97 -17.25 -4.51
C LYS A 36 -7.14 -17.84 -5.90
N TYR A 37 -6.57 -17.20 -6.91
CA TYR A 37 -6.90 -17.51 -8.31
C TYR A 37 -6.00 -18.59 -8.95
N ILE A 38 -4.77 -18.79 -8.46
CA ILE A 38 -3.90 -19.89 -8.93
C ILE A 38 -4.19 -21.19 -8.17
N TYR A 39 -4.32 -21.08 -6.83
CA TYR A 39 -4.40 -22.28 -5.99
C TYR A 39 -5.81 -22.60 -5.49
N ASN A 40 -6.80 -21.74 -5.79
CA ASN A 40 -8.13 -21.81 -5.21
C ASN A 40 -8.09 -21.91 -3.66
N ALA A 41 -7.13 -21.22 -3.03
CA ALA A 41 -6.91 -21.31 -1.61
C ALA A 41 -7.99 -20.61 -0.80
N LYS A 42 -8.30 -21.10 0.41
CA LYS A 42 -8.93 -20.32 1.46
C LYS A 42 -7.87 -19.36 2.00
N VAL A 43 -8.07 -18.07 1.75
CA VAL A 43 -7.13 -17.00 2.10
C VAL A 43 -7.53 -16.35 3.41
N ILE A 44 -6.70 -16.48 4.43
CA ILE A 44 -6.91 -15.90 5.76
C ILE A 44 -5.83 -14.85 6.02
N VAL A 45 -6.23 -13.67 6.47
CA VAL A 45 -5.29 -12.61 6.86
C VAL A 45 -5.34 -12.41 8.37
N PHE A 46 -4.23 -12.63 9.04
CA PHE A 46 -4.01 -12.33 10.45
C PHE A 46 -3.34 -10.98 10.56
N GLY A 47 -4.10 -9.96 10.92
CA GLY A 47 -3.65 -8.56 10.87
C GLY A 47 -3.99 -7.76 12.11
N SER A 48 -3.68 -6.46 12.08
CA SER A 48 -4.02 -5.49 13.13
C SER A 48 -5.33 -4.77 12.82
N LYS A 49 -5.95 -4.17 13.81
CA LYS A 49 -7.20 -3.38 13.67
C LYS A 49 -7.14 -2.33 12.56
N VAL A 50 -5.98 -1.75 12.31
CA VAL A 50 -5.77 -0.72 11.27
C VAL A 50 -6.05 -1.24 9.86
N ASN A 51 -5.79 -2.52 9.61
CA ASN A 51 -5.91 -3.14 8.29
C ASN A 51 -7.29 -3.80 8.05
N GLU A 52 -8.13 -3.91 9.08
CA GLU A 52 -9.38 -4.66 9.02
C GLU A 52 -10.33 -4.14 7.94
N SER A 53 -10.59 -2.83 7.90
CA SER A 53 -11.54 -2.25 6.95
C SER A 53 -11.12 -2.50 5.51
N LEU A 54 -9.82 -2.39 5.21
CA LEU A 54 -9.28 -2.68 3.88
C LEU A 54 -9.40 -4.16 3.54
N ALA A 55 -8.98 -5.05 4.45
CA ALA A 55 -9.00 -6.49 4.20
C ALA A 55 -10.44 -7.01 3.93
N ARG A 56 -11.41 -6.55 4.72
CA ARG A 56 -12.83 -6.92 4.54
C ARG A 56 -13.47 -6.33 3.29
N ALA A 57 -12.85 -5.34 2.66
CA ALA A 57 -13.31 -4.76 1.40
C ALA A 57 -12.75 -5.46 0.16
N ILE A 58 -12.02 -6.56 0.34
CA ILE A 58 -11.33 -7.30 -0.73
C ILE A 58 -11.93 -8.69 -0.85
N GLU A 59 -12.55 -8.97 -2.00
CA GLU A 59 -13.33 -10.18 -2.26
C GLU A 59 -12.51 -11.49 -2.14
N PHE A 60 -11.25 -11.47 -2.52
CA PHE A 60 -10.41 -12.67 -2.50
C PHE A 60 -9.78 -12.97 -1.13
N ILE A 61 -10.06 -12.18 -0.09
CA ILE A 61 -9.75 -12.49 1.30
C ILE A 61 -10.98 -13.16 1.90
N ASP A 62 -10.89 -14.46 2.18
CA ASP A 62 -12.01 -15.22 2.73
C ASP A 62 -12.28 -14.88 4.20
N GLU A 63 -11.21 -14.66 4.99
CA GLU A 63 -11.34 -14.29 6.41
C GLU A 63 -10.27 -13.29 6.84
N TYR A 64 -10.68 -12.36 7.69
CA TYR A 64 -9.79 -11.45 8.39
C TYR A 64 -9.88 -11.68 9.89
N VAL A 65 -8.74 -11.86 10.53
CA VAL A 65 -8.62 -12.15 11.96
C VAL A 65 -7.71 -11.13 12.60
N GLU A 66 -8.25 -10.37 13.55
CA GLU A 66 -7.46 -9.41 14.32
C GLU A 66 -6.58 -10.14 15.33
N LEU A 67 -5.28 -9.87 15.30
CA LEU A 67 -4.33 -10.32 16.31
C LEU A 67 -3.79 -9.15 17.12
N SER A 68 -3.50 -9.40 18.40
CA SER A 68 -2.74 -8.44 19.18
C SER A 68 -1.34 -8.26 18.59
N TYR A 69 -0.97 -6.99 18.32
CA TYR A 69 0.37 -6.66 17.83
C TYR A 69 1.46 -6.93 18.88
N ASP A 70 1.12 -6.71 20.14
CA ASP A 70 2.09 -6.84 21.22
C ASP A 70 2.22 -8.30 21.70
N ILE A 71 3.16 -9.03 21.08
CA ILE A 71 3.55 -10.38 21.48
C ILE A 71 4.65 -10.38 22.57
N LYS A 72 4.80 -9.30 23.36
CA LYS A 72 5.77 -9.26 24.44
C LYS A 72 5.37 -10.19 25.59
N TYR A 73 4.08 -10.25 25.85
CA TYR A 73 3.55 -11.06 26.95
C TYR A 73 3.19 -12.47 26.49
N GLU A 74 3.52 -13.45 27.28
CA GLU A 74 3.26 -14.86 26.95
C GLU A 74 1.77 -15.18 26.82
N LYS A 75 0.92 -14.47 27.58
CA LYS A 75 -0.55 -14.57 27.47
C LYS A 75 -1.04 -14.19 26.07
N ASP A 76 -0.52 -13.10 25.49
CA ASP A 76 -0.93 -12.64 24.17
C ASP A 76 -0.41 -13.56 23.06
N LYS A 77 0.80 -14.11 23.23
CA LYS A 77 1.32 -15.13 22.33
C LYS A 77 0.44 -16.39 22.33
N ARG A 78 0.03 -16.88 23.51
CA ARG A 78 -0.86 -18.05 23.60
C ARG A 78 -2.17 -17.78 22.90
N LYS A 79 -2.83 -16.66 23.21
CA LYS A 79 -4.09 -16.26 22.58
C LYS A 79 -3.96 -16.20 21.06
N ASN A 80 -2.96 -15.49 20.53
CA ASN A 80 -2.73 -15.39 19.09
C ASN A 80 -2.44 -16.76 18.45
N ARG A 81 -1.66 -17.62 19.13
CA ARG A 81 -1.37 -18.98 18.66
C ARG A 81 -2.64 -19.82 18.58
N ASP A 82 -3.47 -19.79 19.62
CA ASP A 82 -4.69 -20.60 19.70
C ASP A 82 -5.66 -20.16 18.61
N ILE A 83 -5.82 -18.85 18.37
CA ILE A 83 -6.61 -18.30 17.26
C ILE A 83 -6.08 -18.80 15.90
N ILE A 84 -4.77 -18.73 15.65
CA ILE A 84 -4.18 -19.22 14.40
C ILE A 84 -4.42 -20.71 14.21
N ASN A 85 -4.31 -21.48 15.28
CA ASN A 85 -4.43 -22.94 15.27
C ASN A 85 -5.84 -23.43 14.91
N GLU A 86 -6.90 -22.65 15.20
CA GLU A 86 -8.27 -22.96 14.81
C GLU A 86 -8.44 -23.11 13.29
N PHE A 87 -7.60 -22.46 12.50
CA PHE A 87 -7.68 -22.49 11.04
C PHE A 87 -7.02 -23.71 10.38
N MET A 88 -6.24 -24.50 11.13
CA MET A 88 -5.55 -25.69 10.61
C MET A 88 -4.85 -25.43 9.27
N LEU A 89 -3.97 -24.42 9.25
CA LEU A 89 -3.35 -23.93 8.02
C LEU A 89 -2.43 -24.96 7.37
N ASP A 90 -2.53 -25.10 6.04
CA ASP A 90 -1.53 -25.82 5.25
C ASP A 90 -0.25 -24.98 5.14
N TYR A 91 -0.40 -23.67 4.91
CA TYR A 91 0.73 -22.74 4.84
C TYR A 91 0.46 -21.46 5.64
N ILE A 92 1.50 -20.93 6.28
CA ILE A 92 1.49 -19.57 6.83
C ILE A 92 2.66 -18.77 6.27
N ILE A 93 2.40 -17.54 5.85
CA ILE A 93 3.36 -16.65 5.20
C ILE A 93 3.52 -15.40 6.07
N PRO A 94 4.60 -15.26 6.86
CA PRO A 94 4.89 -14.01 7.54
C PRO A 94 5.34 -12.95 6.52
N LEU A 95 4.69 -11.80 6.51
CA LEU A 95 5.08 -10.71 5.62
C LEU A 95 6.48 -10.17 5.98
N ARG A 96 6.72 -9.93 7.25
CA ARG A 96 8.03 -9.55 7.79
C ARG A 96 8.62 -10.72 8.59
N ALA A 97 9.82 -11.13 8.23
CA ALA A 97 10.49 -12.29 8.84
C ALA A 97 11.51 -11.87 9.91
N GLY A 98 11.06 -11.20 10.97
CA GLY A 98 11.89 -11.01 12.16
C GLY A 98 11.95 -12.30 13.01
N ASN A 99 13.10 -12.58 13.68
CA ASN A 99 13.31 -13.79 14.46
C ASN A 99 12.19 -14.05 15.49
N LYS A 100 11.67 -12.99 16.15
CA LYS A 100 10.56 -13.10 17.10
C LYS A 100 9.29 -13.62 16.44
N SER A 101 8.91 -13.10 15.27
CA SER A 101 7.73 -13.54 14.55
C SER A 101 7.87 -14.97 14.03
N ILE A 102 9.05 -15.34 13.53
CA ILE A 102 9.30 -16.71 13.04
C ILE A 102 9.26 -17.71 14.19
N ASN A 103 9.91 -17.41 15.32
CA ASN A 103 9.87 -18.27 16.51
C ASN A 103 8.45 -18.41 17.08
N PHE A 104 7.65 -17.34 17.03
CA PHE A 104 6.24 -17.42 17.38
C PHE A 104 5.51 -18.38 16.42
N LEU A 105 5.68 -18.25 15.10
CA LEU A 105 5.00 -19.09 14.11
C LEU A 105 5.45 -20.57 14.20
N LYS A 106 6.67 -20.86 14.62
CA LYS A 106 7.10 -22.23 14.96
C LYS A 106 6.23 -22.88 16.05
N SER A 107 5.61 -22.11 16.92
CA SER A 107 4.74 -22.63 17.98
C SER A 107 3.31 -22.92 17.52
N THR A 108 2.91 -22.50 16.30
CA THR A 108 1.59 -22.80 15.72
C THR A 108 1.55 -24.19 15.10
N ASN A 109 0.35 -24.68 14.75
CA ASN A 109 0.14 -25.96 14.09
C ASN A 109 0.13 -25.89 12.54
N ALA A 110 0.46 -24.74 11.95
CA ALA A 110 0.57 -24.62 10.50
C ALA A 110 1.56 -25.66 9.95
N LYS A 111 1.20 -26.38 8.89
CA LYS A 111 2.03 -27.45 8.34
C LYS A 111 3.36 -26.92 7.80
N PHE A 112 3.31 -25.82 7.05
CA PHE A 112 4.48 -25.17 6.47
C PHE A 112 4.50 -23.67 6.73
N ILE A 113 5.70 -23.12 6.88
CA ILE A 113 5.96 -21.69 7.09
C ILE A 113 6.85 -21.21 5.96
N ILE A 114 6.31 -20.37 5.07
CA ILE A 114 7.07 -19.84 3.92
C ILE A 114 7.81 -18.58 4.35
N ILE A 115 9.12 -18.64 4.45
CA ILE A 115 9.97 -17.55 4.94
C ILE A 115 11.06 -17.18 3.95
N ARG A 116 11.55 -15.94 4.06
CA ARG A 116 12.76 -15.51 3.39
C ARG A 116 13.97 -16.10 4.12
N THR A 117 14.97 -16.57 3.37
CA THR A 117 16.23 -17.08 3.94
C THR A 117 16.88 -16.04 4.84
N LYS A 118 17.26 -16.45 6.06
CA LYS A 118 18.08 -15.68 6.99
C LYS A 118 19.08 -16.63 7.65
N GLU A 119 20.34 -16.21 7.71
CA GLU A 119 21.46 -17.02 8.20
C GLU A 119 21.37 -17.38 9.69
N GLU A 120 20.62 -16.60 10.48
CA GLU A 120 20.54 -16.72 11.95
C GLU A 120 19.35 -17.52 12.49
N LEU A 121 18.59 -18.21 11.63
CA LEU A 121 17.39 -18.92 12.07
C LEU A 121 17.69 -20.38 12.42
N GLU A 122 17.24 -20.80 13.61
CA GLU A 122 17.15 -22.22 13.92
C GLU A 122 16.32 -22.95 12.87
N TYR A 123 16.90 -23.99 12.30
CA TYR A 123 16.25 -24.82 11.29
C TYR A 123 14.95 -25.45 11.80
N SER A 124 13.97 -25.56 10.93
CA SER A 124 12.77 -26.34 11.14
C SER A 124 12.38 -27.04 9.85
N SER A 125 12.03 -28.33 9.92
CA SER A 125 11.55 -29.11 8.77
C SER A 125 10.28 -28.55 8.12
N ARG A 126 9.58 -27.65 8.83
CA ARG A 126 8.39 -26.96 8.32
C ARG A 126 8.71 -25.69 7.53
N PHE A 127 9.97 -25.25 7.49
CA PHE A 127 10.34 -24.06 6.75
C PHE A 127 10.48 -24.35 5.26
N ILE A 128 9.82 -23.52 4.46
CA ILE A 128 10.03 -23.41 3.03
C ILE A 128 10.72 -22.08 2.76
N PHE A 129 11.98 -22.17 2.35
CA PHE A 129 12.78 -20.97 2.10
C PHE A 129 12.54 -20.41 0.72
N VAL A 130 12.20 -19.12 0.68
CA VAL A 130 12.15 -18.35 -0.57
C VAL A 130 13.52 -17.74 -0.78
N ASN A 131 14.31 -18.34 -1.65
CA ASN A 131 15.64 -17.82 -1.96
C ASN A 131 15.55 -16.78 -3.09
N PHE A 132 15.69 -15.50 -2.72
CA PHE A 132 15.77 -14.39 -3.68
C PHE A 132 17.20 -14.18 -4.20
N GLU A 133 18.22 -14.66 -3.49
CA GLU A 133 19.62 -14.40 -3.81
C GLU A 133 20.08 -15.12 -5.07
N ASN A 134 19.51 -16.30 -5.35
CA ASN A 134 19.80 -17.05 -6.56
C ASN A 134 18.98 -16.60 -7.77
N ASN A 135 18.08 -15.61 -7.63
CA ASN A 135 17.27 -15.09 -8.71
C ASN A 135 17.52 -13.60 -8.92
N LYS A 136 18.46 -13.26 -9.83
CA LYS A 136 18.82 -11.87 -10.15
C LYS A 136 17.62 -11.00 -10.54
N LYS A 137 16.59 -11.56 -11.19
CA LYS A 137 15.36 -10.82 -11.52
C LYS A 137 14.59 -10.44 -10.26
N LEU A 138 14.53 -11.31 -9.26
CA LEU A 138 13.83 -11.03 -8.00
C LEU A 138 14.64 -10.10 -7.09
N GLN A 139 15.97 -10.15 -7.12
CA GLN A 139 16.82 -9.21 -6.39
C GLN A 139 16.59 -7.76 -6.84
N GLN A 140 16.36 -7.57 -8.13
CA GLN A 140 16.13 -6.26 -8.76
C GLN A 140 14.64 -5.92 -8.92
N SER A 141 13.74 -6.76 -8.40
CA SER A 141 12.30 -6.52 -8.50
C SER A 141 11.78 -5.65 -7.36
N ASN A 142 10.64 -5.01 -7.59
CA ASN A 142 9.94 -4.26 -6.56
C ASN A 142 9.36 -5.18 -5.46
N GLU A 143 9.02 -4.60 -4.32
CA GLU A 143 8.55 -5.36 -3.16
C GLU A 143 7.21 -6.07 -3.42
N PHE A 144 6.33 -5.52 -4.26
CA PHE A 144 5.09 -6.21 -4.67
C PHE A 144 5.38 -7.54 -5.36
N LEU A 145 6.38 -7.59 -6.23
CA LEU A 145 6.78 -8.83 -6.90
C LEU A 145 7.49 -9.79 -5.95
N ARG A 146 8.37 -9.28 -5.08
CA ARG A 146 9.05 -10.11 -4.08
C ARG A 146 8.06 -10.80 -3.15
N VAL A 147 7.03 -10.08 -2.71
CA VAL A 147 5.97 -10.65 -1.87
C VAL A 147 5.14 -11.64 -2.65
N LEU A 148 4.73 -11.32 -3.89
CA LEU A 148 3.99 -12.20 -4.78
C LEU A 148 4.68 -13.55 -5.01
N TYR A 149 5.98 -13.53 -5.25
CA TYR A 149 6.75 -14.76 -5.54
C TYR A 149 6.84 -15.74 -4.36
N ARG A 150 6.40 -15.38 -3.17
CA ARG A 150 6.25 -16.33 -2.05
C ARG A 150 5.19 -17.39 -2.37
N ALA A 151 4.17 -17.06 -3.15
CA ALA A 151 3.17 -18.02 -3.63
C ALA A 151 3.79 -19.14 -4.47
N ARG A 152 4.88 -18.85 -5.22
CA ARG A 152 5.58 -19.84 -6.03
C ARG A 152 6.12 -21.02 -5.21
N SER A 153 6.41 -20.79 -3.92
CA SER A 153 6.93 -21.84 -3.02
C SER A 153 5.91 -22.92 -2.67
N ILE A 154 4.62 -22.70 -2.94
CA ILE A 154 3.57 -23.70 -2.72
C ILE A 154 3.63 -24.77 -3.84
N ASN A 155 3.66 -24.35 -5.10
CA ASN A 155 3.82 -25.19 -6.27
C ASN A 155 4.39 -24.35 -7.43
N SER A 156 5.68 -24.48 -7.68
CA SER A 156 6.38 -23.65 -8.66
C SER A 156 5.90 -23.88 -10.10
N ALA A 157 5.64 -25.13 -10.47
CA ALA A 157 5.19 -25.46 -11.83
C ALA A 157 3.81 -24.85 -12.13
N LEU A 158 2.87 -24.97 -11.20
CA LEU A 158 1.54 -24.37 -11.33
C LEU A 158 1.63 -22.84 -11.35
N PHE A 159 2.40 -22.25 -10.43
CA PHE A 159 2.59 -20.81 -10.39
C PHE A 159 3.14 -20.26 -11.69
N ASP A 160 4.24 -20.82 -12.19
CA ASP A 160 4.91 -20.35 -13.40
C ASP A 160 4.01 -20.49 -14.66
N LYS A 161 3.13 -21.50 -14.69
CA LYS A 161 2.14 -21.69 -15.75
C LYS A 161 1.01 -20.67 -15.71
N GLU A 162 0.53 -20.30 -14.52
CA GLU A 162 -0.70 -19.52 -14.37
C GLU A 162 -0.46 -18.02 -14.12
N ILE A 163 0.72 -17.63 -13.60
CA ILE A 163 0.98 -16.24 -13.18
C ILE A 163 0.85 -15.22 -14.32
N SER A 164 1.25 -15.56 -15.52
CA SER A 164 1.16 -14.68 -16.70
C SER A 164 -0.27 -14.44 -17.18
N LYS A 165 -1.23 -15.27 -16.76
CA LYS A 165 -2.65 -15.15 -17.09
C LYS A 165 -3.41 -14.25 -16.13
N LEU A 166 -2.81 -13.86 -15.00
CA LEU A 166 -3.46 -13.02 -14.01
C LEU A 166 -3.36 -11.53 -14.39
N SER A 167 -4.50 -10.88 -14.49
CA SER A 167 -4.58 -9.43 -14.76
C SER A 167 -4.25 -8.57 -13.52
N PHE A 168 -4.35 -9.14 -12.32
CA PHE A 168 -4.27 -8.40 -11.05
C PHE A 168 -5.22 -7.19 -10.99
N ASP A 169 -6.44 -7.36 -11.49
CA ASP A 169 -7.51 -6.37 -11.36
C ASP A 169 -8.08 -6.46 -9.95
N ILE A 170 -7.46 -5.70 -9.04
CA ILE A 170 -7.80 -5.67 -7.64
C ILE A 170 -8.79 -4.54 -7.40
N ASP A 171 -10.05 -4.88 -7.20
CA ASP A 171 -11.05 -3.92 -6.74
C ASP A 171 -11.13 -3.91 -5.21
N ILE A 172 -11.25 -2.70 -4.66
CA ILE A 172 -11.52 -2.47 -3.25
C ILE A 172 -12.95 -1.98 -3.14
N GLN A 173 -13.82 -2.83 -2.61
CA GLN A 173 -15.25 -2.56 -2.50
C GLN A 173 -15.52 -1.57 -1.37
N THR A 174 -15.92 -0.35 -1.74
CA THR A 174 -16.32 0.66 -0.76
C THR A 174 -17.82 0.56 -0.48
N LYS A 175 -18.21 0.81 0.78
CA LYS A 175 -19.62 0.84 1.19
C LYS A 175 -20.26 2.17 0.81
N LYS A 176 -21.60 2.21 0.77
CA LYS A 176 -22.40 3.40 0.46
C LYS A 176 -21.96 4.64 1.27
N LYS A 177 -21.71 4.48 2.58
CA LYS A 177 -21.26 5.57 3.45
C LYS A 177 -19.96 6.28 2.95
N HIS A 178 -19.00 5.52 2.36
CA HIS A 178 -17.75 6.09 1.85
C HIS A 178 -18.01 6.90 0.57
N LYS A 179 -18.83 6.35 -0.33
CA LYS A 179 -19.26 7.04 -1.55
C LYS A 179 -19.99 8.35 -1.22
N GLU A 180 -20.97 8.31 -0.32
CA GLU A 180 -21.72 9.49 0.12
C GLU A 180 -20.82 10.55 0.77
N LYS A 181 -19.85 10.13 1.61
CA LYS A 181 -18.89 11.05 2.21
C LYS A 181 -18.06 11.77 1.17
N ILE A 182 -17.56 11.05 0.18
CA ILE A 182 -16.77 11.63 -0.90
C ILE A 182 -17.66 12.45 -1.85
N ASP A 183 -18.88 12.00 -2.16
CA ASP A 183 -19.85 12.79 -2.93
C ASP A 183 -20.12 14.15 -2.27
N ASN A 184 -20.36 14.16 -0.97
CA ASN A 184 -20.61 15.40 -0.22
C ASN A 184 -19.38 16.32 -0.22
N PHE A 185 -18.18 15.76 -0.11
CA PHE A 185 -16.95 16.55 -0.21
C PHE A 185 -16.81 17.18 -1.61
N PHE A 186 -17.06 16.42 -2.67
CA PHE A 186 -16.93 16.90 -4.05
C PHE A 186 -18.00 17.91 -4.46
N LYS A 187 -19.18 17.97 -3.81
CA LYS A 187 -20.20 19.00 -4.05
C LYS A 187 -19.69 20.43 -3.84
N ASN A 188 -18.68 20.58 -2.97
CA ASN A 188 -18.08 21.88 -2.68
C ASN A 188 -16.92 22.26 -3.63
N ILE A 189 -16.61 21.41 -4.60
CA ILE A 189 -15.49 21.59 -5.53
C ILE A 189 -16.02 21.99 -6.91
N ASN A 190 -15.61 23.14 -7.38
CA ASN A 190 -15.90 23.56 -8.75
C ASN A 190 -15.11 22.69 -9.75
N ASN A 191 -15.79 22.13 -10.76
CA ASN A 191 -15.16 21.21 -11.72
C ASN A 191 -14.39 20.05 -11.07
N PRO A 192 -15.04 19.19 -10.30
CA PRO A 192 -14.39 18.15 -9.49
C PRO A 192 -13.53 17.18 -10.33
N LEU A 193 -13.85 16.99 -11.62
CA LEU A 193 -13.08 16.15 -12.54
C LEU A 193 -11.64 16.64 -12.78
N ASN A 194 -11.35 17.89 -12.46
CA ASN A 194 -10.03 18.49 -12.59
C ASN A 194 -9.26 18.53 -11.26
N SER A 195 -9.54 17.59 -10.37
CA SER A 195 -8.91 17.53 -9.05
C SER A 195 -7.62 16.70 -9.06
N ILE A 196 -6.58 17.28 -8.45
CA ILE A 196 -5.30 16.62 -8.16
C ILE A 196 -5.23 16.38 -6.66
N LEU A 197 -5.00 15.14 -6.26
CA LEU A 197 -4.81 14.79 -4.85
C LEU A 197 -3.34 14.94 -4.46
N ILE A 198 -3.08 15.64 -3.38
CA ILE A 198 -1.76 15.76 -2.77
C ILE A 198 -1.81 15.07 -1.41
N SER A 199 -0.94 14.09 -1.20
CA SER A 199 -0.75 13.41 0.09
C SER A 199 0.66 13.71 0.62
N PRO A 200 0.87 14.86 1.30
CA PRO A 200 2.21 15.35 1.61
C PRO A 200 2.83 14.69 2.83
N PHE A 201 2.03 13.97 3.63
CA PHE A 201 2.45 13.40 4.90
C PHE A 201 2.83 11.94 4.76
N ALA A 202 4.10 11.61 5.02
CA ALA A 202 4.58 10.25 5.11
C ALA A 202 5.45 10.08 6.35
N LYS A 203 5.22 9.01 7.13
CA LYS A 203 5.87 8.79 8.42
C LYS A 203 7.38 8.54 8.33
N GLU A 204 7.85 7.93 7.26
CA GLU A 204 9.19 7.31 7.25
C GLU A 204 10.08 7.73 6.08
N THR A 205 9.60 8.61 5.19
CA THR A 205 10.42 9.00 4.06
C THR A 205 11.22 10.27 4.32
N LYS A 206 12.52 10.20 4.05
CA LYS A 206 13.43 11.34 4.01
C LYS A 206 13.38 12.09 2.66
N TYR A 207 12.68 11.52 1.70
CA TYR A 207 12.55 12.00 0.32
C TYR A 207 11.17 12.60 0.12
N ASN A 208 10.98 13.81 0.62
CA ASN A 208 9.72 14.52 0.54
C ASN A 208 9.96 16.03 0.49
N LEU A 209 9.03 16.76 -0.12
CA LEU A 209 8.97 18.21 -0.04
C LEU A 209 8.38 18.63 1.32
N ARG A 210 8.77 19.80 1.80
CA ARG A 210 8.14 20.43 2.97
C ARG A 210 6.76 20.97 2.58
N LEU A 211 5.87 21.17 3.53
CA LEU A 211 4.53 21.69 3.28
C LEU A 211 4.55 23.00 2.48
N LYS A 212 5.44 23.94 2.85
CA LYS A 212 5.62 25.21 2.12
C LYS A 212 6.03 25.02 0.66
N ASP A 213 6.76 23.96 0.35
CA ASP A 213 7.23 23.67 -1.00
C ASP A 213 6.08 23.05 -1.84
N TYR A 214 5.19 22.24 -1.24
CA TYR A 214 3.94 21.82 -1.86
C TYR A 214 3.02 23.00 -2.16
N ILE A 215 2.90 23.94 -1.23
CA ILE A 215 2.11 25.17 -1.42
C ILE A 215 2.68 25.99 -2.59
N LYS A 216 4.00 26.13 -2.67
CA LYS A 216 4.67 26.81 -3.78
C LYS A 216 4.37 26.09 -5.11
N PHE A 217 4.45 24.76 -5.14
CA PHE A 217 4.06 23.97 -6.31
C PHE A 217 2.59 24.24 -6.72
N ILE A 218 1.65 24.20 -5.76
CA ILE A 218 0.23 24.49 -6.03
C ILE A 218 0.06 25.88 -6.65
N LYS A 219 0.74 26.89 -6.10
CA LYS A 219 0.70 28.26 -6.63
C LYS A 219 1.18 28.35 -8.07
N GLU A 220 2.33 27.76 -8.39
CA GLU A 220 2.88 27.73 -9.73
C GLU A 220 1.99 26.93 -10.71
N ALA A 221 1.46 25.76 -10.24
CA ALA A 221 0.54 24.96 -11.02
C ALA A 221 -0.78 25.69 -11.34
N ARG A 222 -1.34 26.42 -10.36
CA ARG A 222 -2.55 27.24 -10.55
C ARG A 222 -2.34 28.39 -11.52
N THR A 223 -1.17 29.01 -11.48
CA THR A 223 -0.84 30.08 -12.45
C THR A 223 -0.83 29.53 -13.87
N LYS A 224 -0.31 28.32 -14.08
CA LYS A 224 -0.21 27.67 -15.39
C LYS A 224 -1.51 26.98 -15.82
N TYR A 225 -2.26 26.43 -14.87
CA TYR A 225 -3.49 25.66 -15.08
C TYR A 225 -4.61 26.15 -14.15
N PRO A 226 -5.25 27.30 -14.47
CA PRO A 226 -6.23 27.95 -13.58
C PRO A 226 -7.47 27.12 -13.28
N TYR A 227 -7.75 26.10 -14.04
CA TYR A 227 -8.90 25.20 -13.90
C TYR A 227 -8.68 24.01 -12.97
N LEU A 228 -7.44 23.79 -12.48
CA LEU A 228 -7.14 22.67 -11.58
C LEU A 228 -7.56 23.00 -10.16
N ASN A 229 -8.09 22.00 -9.48
CA ASN A 229 -8.31 21.98 -8.03
C ASN A 229 -7.26 21.09 -7.37
N PHE A 230 -6.84 21.50 -6.17
CA PHE A 230 -5.90 20.71 -5.37
C PHE A 230 -6.57 20.25 -4.09
N ILE A 231 -6.67 18.94 -3.92
CA ILE A 231 -7.16 18.33 -2.69
C ILE A 231 -5.95 17.91 -1.87
N VAL A 232 -5.84 18.39 -0.64
CA VAL A 232 -4.77 17.99 0.28
C VAL A 232 -5.34 17.01 1.29
N LEU A 233 -4.75 15.81 1.31
CA LEU A 233 -5.12 14.76 2.26
C LEU A 233 -4.44 14.99 3.59
N THR A 234 -5.26 15.12 4.64
CA THR A 234 -4.82 15.22 6.03
C THR A 234 -5.51 14.17 6.88
N ASN A 235 -5.07 14.01 8.10
CA ASN A 235 -5.71 13.20 9.14
C ASN A 235 -5.72 13.96 10.47
N GLU A 236 -6.24 13.35 11.54
CA GLU A 236 -6.33 13.96 12.87
C GLU A 236 -5.00 14.60 13.32
N LYS A 237 -3.88 13.89 13.07
CA LYS A 237 -2.54 14.34 13.56
C LYS A 237 -1.89 15.41 12.69
N THR A 238 -2.29 15.53 11.44
CA THR A 238 -1.61 16.38 10.45
C THR A 238 -2.44 17.58 10.01
N HIS A 239 -3.72 17.61 10.38
CA HIS A 239 -4.67 18.63 9.94
C HIS A 239 -4.28 20.02 10.42
N GLU A 240 -4.12 20.18 11.71
CA GLU A 240 -3.77 21.49 12.32
C GLU A 240 -2.43 22.02 11.79
N ASN A 241 -1.42 21.14 11.70
CA ASN A 241 -0.12 21.50 11.12
C ASN A 241 -0.27 22.02 9.67
N PHE A 242 -1.17 21.44 8.88
CA PHE A 242 -1.41 21.94 7.53
C PHE A 242 -2.11 23.28 7.54
N LEU A 243 -3.11 23.48 8.39
CA LEU A 243 -3.84 24.77 8.53
C LEU A 243 -2.88 25.91 8.85
N GLU A 244 -1.97 25.76 9.79
CA GLU A 244 -0.96 26.77 10.14
C GLU A 244 -0.10 27.23 8.94
N HIS A 245 0.06 26.36 7.95
CA HIS A 245 0.82 26.69 6.75
C HIS A 245 -0.03 27.41 5.69
N ILE A 246 -1.34 27.18 5.65
CA ILE A 246 -2.23 27.83 4.68
C ILE A 246 -2.80 29.17 5.17
N ASP A 247 -2.85 29.43 6.46
CA ASP A 247 -3.29 30.72 7.00
C ASP A 247 -2.45 31.92 6.51
N LYS A 248 -1.27 31.65 5.98
CA LYS A 248 -0.34 32.67 5.43
C LYS A 248 -0.46 32.83 3.92
N ILE A 249 -1.47 32.22 3.29
CA ILE A 249 -1.63 32.17 1.84
C ILE A 249 -2.69 33.19 1.41
N ASP A 250 -2.49 33.73 0.20
CA ASP A 250 -3.42 34.61 -0.50
C ASP A 250 -4.80 33.94 -0.68
N GLU A 251 -5.89 34.63 -0.39
CA GLU A 251 -7.27 34.17 -0.52
C GLU A 251 -7.60 33.59 -1.91
N LYS A 252 -7.00 34.14 -2.97
CA LYS A 252 -7.21 33.67 -4.34
C LYS A 252 -6.68 32.24 -4.53
N LEU A 253 -5.57 31.90 -3.89
CA LEU A 253 -5.00 30.56 -3.91
C LEU A 253 -5.81 29.61 -3.02
N LEU A 254 -6.26 30.08 -1.86
CA LEU A 254 -7.10 29.31 -0.93
C LEU A 254 -8.36 28.77 -1.60
N LYS A 255 -9.02 29.52 -2.50
CA LYS A 255 -10.21 29.10 -3.23
C LYS A 255 -9.98 27.88 -4.17
N SER A 256 -8.76 27.47 -4.40
CA SER A 256 -8.42 26.31 -5.22
C SER A 256 -7.84 25.13 -4.44
N ILE A 257 -7.69 25.29 -3.11
CA ILE A 257 -7.18 24.27 -2.21
C ILE A 257 -8.34 23.76 -1.37
N TYR A 258 -8.59 22.47 -1.47
CA TYR A 258 -9.60 21.76 -0.69
C TYR A 258 -8.90 20.79 0.25
N ILE A 259 -9.33 20.73 1.50
CA ILE A 259 -8.70 19.85 2.50
C ILE A 259 -9.64 18.70 2.78
N PHE A 260 -9.19 17.47 2.51
CA PHE A 260 -9.90 16.28 2.94
C PHE A 260 -9.27 15.75 4.22
N LYS A 261 -9.91 16.01 5.35
CA LYS A 261 -9.54 15.43 6.65
C LYS A 261 -10.12 14.03 6.75
N ASN A 262 -9.25 13.01 6.63
CA ASN A 262 -9.66 11.62 6.80
C ASN A 262 -9.78 11.26 8.28
N ASP A 263 -10.85 10.58 8.64
CA ASP A 263 -11.17 10.11 10.00
C ASP A 263 -10.51 8.77 10.36
N GLY A 264 -9.51 8.35 9.61
CA GLY A 264 -8.81 7.08 9.82
C GLY A 264 -9.37 5.90 9.01
N ASP A 265 -10.56 6.02 8.39
CA ASP A 265 -11.08 4.95 7.52
C ASP A 265 -10.39 5.02 6.15
N ILE A 266 -9.60 3.99 5.85
CA ILE A 266 -8.83 3.89 4.60
C ILE A 266 -9.71 3.80 3.36
N LEU A 267 -10.94 3.30 3.49
CA LEU A 267 -11.85 3.16 2.37
C LEU A 267 -12.33 4.51 1.83
N ASN A 268 -12.32 5.56 2.66
CA ASN A 268 -12.52 6.93 2.17
C ASN A 268 -11.39 7.35 1.21
N ILE A 269 -10.14 6.98 1.53
CA ILE A 269 -8.99 7.28 0.65
C ILE A 269 -9.10 6.48 -0.66
N CYS A 270 -9.52 5.22 -0.60
CA CYS A 270 -9.77 4.42 -1.81
C CYS A 270 -10.79 5.09 -2.72
N GLU A 271 -11.91 5.56 -2.14
CA GLU A 271 -12.97 6.22 -2.90
C GLU A 271 -12.53 7.59 -3.44
N LEU A 272 -11.75 8.34 -2.66
CA LEU A 272 -11.18 9.62 -3.09
C LEU A 272 -10.21 9.43 -4.27
N LEU A 273 -9.32 8.43 -4.19
CA LEU A 273 -8.37 8.10 -5.24
C LEU A 273 -9.05 7.76 -6.57
N LYS A 274 -10.17 7.06 -6.53
CA LYS A 274 -10.95 6.69 -7.73
C LYS A 274 -11.54 7.91 -8.47
N ARG A 275 -11.57 9.10 -7.85
CA ARG A 275 -12.24 10.30 -8.38
C ARG A 275 -11.31 11.45 -8.76
N VAL A 276 -10.02 11.30 -8.53
CA VAL A 276 -9.04 12.32 -8.87
C VAL A 276 -8.30 11.96 -10.16
N LYS A 277 -7.84 12.98 -10.89
CA LYS A 277 -7.05 12.76 -12.11
C LYS A 277 -5.69 12.15 -11.83
N CYS A 278 -5.06 12.56 -10.71
CA CYS A 278 -3.70 12.19 -10.39
C CYS A 278 -3.47 12.34 -8.88
N LEU A 279 -2.64 11.45 -8.32
CA LEU A 279 -2.08 11.58 -6.99
C LEU A 279 -0.64 12.12 -7.07
N ILE A 280 -0.29 13.07 -6.21
CA ILE A 280 1.08 13.49 -5.96
C ILE A 280 1.41 13.14 -4.50
N ALA A 281 2.38 12.27 -4.29
CA ALA A 281 2.76 11.83 -2.96
C ALA A 281 4.21 11.30 -2.91
N PRO A 282 4.86 11.32 -1.76
CA PRO A 282 6.08 10.56 -1.54
C PRO A 282 5.78 9.05 -1.52
N SER A 283 6.84 8.24 -1.45
CA SER A 283 6.76 6.80 -1.19
C SER A 283 6.01 6.57 0.13
N SER A 284 4.77 6.10 0.06
CA SER A 284 3.85 6.03 1.20
C SER A 284 2.72 5.02 0.97
N GLY A 285 1.99 4.67 2.02
CA GLY A 285 0.82 3.78 1.92
C GLY A 285 -0.24 4.26 0.93
N THR A 286 -0.46 5.58 0.84
CA THR A 286 -1.39 6.17 -0.15
C THR A 286 -0.90 5.96 -1.58
N MET A 287 0.41 6.08 -1.83
CA MET A 287 1.01 5.81 -3.14
C MET A 287 0.90 4.34 -3.53
N TYR A 288 1.12 3.42 -2.58
CA TYR A 288 0.99 1.99 -2.83
C TYR A 288 -0.46 1.61 -3.11
N LEU A 289 -1.40 2.22 -2.39
CA LEU A 289 -2.83 2.04 -2.64
C LEU A 289 -3.22 2.54 -4.04
N ALA A 290 -2.74 3.71 -4.46
CA ALA A 290 -2.92 4.23 -5.81
C ALA A 290 -2.34 3.29 -6.88
N THR A 291 -1.19 2.67 -6.59
CA THR A 291 -0.57 1.67 -7.48
C THR A 291 -1.47 0.44 -7.68
N ILE A 292 -2.02 -0.10 -6.59
CA ILE A 292 -2.93 -1.25 -6.63
C ILE A 292 -4.23 -0.92 -7.37
N LEU A 293 -4.78 0.27 -7.13
CA LEU A 293 -5.99 0.78 -7.78
C LEU A 293 -5.75 1.26 -9.21
N LYS A 294 -4.53 1.19 -9.72
CA LYS A 294 -4.12 1.66 -11.07
C LYS A 294 -4.42 3.15 -11.30
N ILE A 295 -4.31 3.96 -10.24
CA ILE A 295 -4.52 5.41 -10.30
C ILE A 295 -3.25 6.09 -10.79
N ASN A 296 -3.39 7.04 -11.73
CA ASN A 296 -2.28 7.88 -12.17
C ASN A 296 -1.65 8.63 -11.00
N SER A 297 -0.33 8.62 -10.95
CA SER A 297 0.39 9.24 -9.84
C SER A 297 1.74 9.82 -10.26
N ILE A 298 2.21 10.80 -9.52
CA ILE A 298 3.57 11.33 -9.59
C ILE A 298 4.21 11.10 -8.21
N GLY A 299 5.17 10.21 -8.17
CA GLY A 299 5.89 9.87 -6.93
C GLY A 299 7.06 10.81 -6.66
N LEU A 300 7.23 11.24 -5.41
CA LEU A 300 8.45 11.88 -4.94
C LEU A 300 9.33 10.77 -4.33
N TYR A 301 10.35 10.37 -5.04
CA TYR A 301 11.09 9.15 -4.76
C TYR A 301 12.60 9.39 -4.72
N SER A 302 13.29 8.59 -3.92
CA SER A 302 14.71 8.37 -4.11
C SER A 302 14.97 7.41 -5.27
N LEU A 303 16.20 7.32 -5.74
CA LEU A 303 16.60 6.31 -6.71
C LEU A 303 16.33 4.88 -6.19
N HIS A 304 16.53 4.66 -4.89
CA HIS A 304 16.20 3.39 -4.23
C HIS A 304 14.69 3.10 -4.28
N ASP A 305 13.83 4.09 -4.01
CA ASP A 305 12.38 3.90 -4.02
C ASP A 305 11.86 3.53 -5.41
N THR A 306 12.47 4.04 -6.49
CA THR A 306 12.06 3.68 -7.86
C THR A 306 12.25 2.21 -8.19
N VAL A 307 13.18 1.54 -7.51
CA VAL A 307 13.42 0.10 -7.68
C VAL A 307 12.47 -0.72 -6.81
N TYR A 308 12.27 -0.31 -5.55
CA TYR A 308 11.56 -1.12 -4.57
C TYR A 308 10.06 -0.80 -4.49
N TRP A 309 9.67 0.45 -4.79
CA TRP A 309 8.31 0.95 -4.59
C TRP A 309 7.74 1.54 -5.89
N GLU A 310 7.53 0.69 -6.86
CA GLU A 310 7.02 1.09 -8.17
C GLU A 310 5.63 1.74 -8.05
N SER A 311 5.40 2.88 -8.73
CA SER A 311 4.06 3.41 -8.97
C SER A 311 3.46 2.78 -10.23
N PHE A 312 2.12 2.77 -10.34
CA PHE A 312 1.41 2.14 -11.45
C PHE A 312 1.92 2.59 -12.83
N ASN A 313 2.11 3.88 -13.00
CA ASN A 313 2.53 4.48 -14.28
C ASN A 313 4.01 4.87 -14.32
N LYS A 314 4.82 4.42 -13.38
CA LYS A 314 6.28 4.64 -13.29
C LYS A 314 6.70 6.09 -13.46
N ASN A 315 5.94 7.01 -12.89
CA ASN A 315 6.16 8.44 -13.04
C ASN A 315 6.69 9.05 -11.73
N TYR A 316 7.93 9.50 -11.74
CA TYR A 316 8.64 9.95 -10.54
C TYR A 316 9.30 11.31 -10.73
N VAL A 317 9.40 12.07 -9.65
CA VAL A 317 10.36 13.13 -9.45
C VAL A 317 11.40 12.60 -8.45
N LEU A 318 12.64 12.51 -8.90
CA LEU A 318 13.74 12.02 -8.06
C LEU A 318 14.20 13.11 -7.11
N LEU A 319 14.25 12.75 -5.84
CA LEU A 319 14.83 13.57 -4.79
C LEU A 319 16.09 12.88 -4.27
N GLU A 320 17.19 13.60 -4.21
CA GLU A 320 18.41 13.07 -3.61
C GLU A 320 18.34 13.13 -2.08
N LYS A 321 19.06 12.21 -1.42
CA LYS A 321 19.15 12.19 0.04
C LYS A 321 19.95 13.38 0.52
N ILE A 322 19.33 14.25 1.30
CA ILE A 322 19.99 15.43 1.84
C ILE A 322 20.05 15.29 3.36
N LYS A 323 21.27 15.32 3.91
CA LYS A 323 21.49 15.31 5.35
C LYS A 323 20.85 16.52 6.04
N ASP A 324 20.89 17.66 5.38
CA ASP A 324 20.53 18.97 5.92
C ASP A 324 19.27 19.61 5.28
N GLY A 325 18.51 18.83 4.51
CA GLY A 325 17.33 19.30 3.75
C GLY A 325 17.65 19.71 2.32
N LEU A 326 16.62 19.81 1.46
CA LEU A 326 16.76 20.21 0.06
C LEU A 326 17.27 21.64 -0.06
N SER A 327 18.27 21.89 -0.89
CA SER A 327 18.68 23.25 -1.25
C SER A 327 17.55 24.01 -1.96
N LYS A 328 17.63 25.34 -2.02
CA LYS A 328 16.65 26.14 -2.77
C LYS A 328 16.57 25.73 -4.25
N THR A 329 17.73 25.40 -4.84
CA THR A 329 17.84 24.95 -6.24
C THR A 329 17.18 23.59 -6.44
N ASP A 330 17.43 22.63 -5.55
CA ASP A 330 16.83 21.30 -5.64
C ASP A 330 15.32 21.36 -5.52
N ILE A 331 14.79 22.19 -4.60
CA ILE A 331 13.36 22.42 -4.45
C ILE A 331 12.76 23.00 -5.72
N GLN A 332 13.41 24.01 -6.31
CA GLN A 332 12.93 24.63 -7.55
C GLN A 332 12.94 23.64 -8.71
N ASN A 333 13.99 22.83 -8.84
CA ASN A 333 14.09 21.76 -9.82
C ASN A 333 12.98 20.71 -9.61
N ALA A 334 12.74 20.27 -8.37
CA ALA A 334 11.68 19.33 -8.06
C ALA A 334 10.30 19.87 -8.42
N ILE A 335 10.01 21.14 -8.10
CA ILE A 335 8.75 21.80 -8.47
C ILE A 335 8.63 21.90 -10.01
N GLY A 336 9.69 22.29 -10.70
CA GLY A 336 9.71 22.32 -12.17
C GLY A 336 9.42 20.96 -12.81
N MET A 337 10.02 19.91 -12.26
CA MET A 337 9.76 18.52 -12.70
C MET A 337 8.34 18.05 -12.38
N LEU A 338 7.77 18.41 -11.22
CA LEU A 338 6.38 18.13 -10.90
C LEU A 338 5.43 18.80 -11.90
N LEU A 339 5.67 20.07 -12.23
CA LEU A 339 4.88 20.80 -13.23
C LEU A 339 4.99 20.19 -14.62
N PHE A 340 6.19 19.77 -15.02
CA PHE A 340 6.42 19.10 -16.30
C PHE A 340 5.63 17.78 -16.37
N LYS A 341 5.76 16.95 -15.33
CA LYS A 341 5.05 15.66 -15.27
C LYS A 341 3.54 15.80 -15.15
N LEU A 342 3.07 16.83 -14.43
CA LEU A 342 1.64 17.15 -14.37
C LEU A 342 1.11 17.53 -15.78
N ALA A 343 1.89 18.29 -16.54
CA ALA A 343 1.53 18.65 -17.92
C ALA A 343 1.35 17.43 -18.84
N GLU A 344 2.15 16.38 -18.65
CA GLU A 344 2.03 15.14 -19.41
C GLU A 344 0.68 14.43 -19.15
N PHE A 345 0.15 14.48 -17.93
CA PHE A 345 -1.18 13.94 -17.61
C PHE A 345 -2.34 14.77 -18.13
N LEU A 346 -2.15 16.08 -18.19
CA LEU A 346 -3.21 17.00 -18.63
C LEU A 346 -3.38 17.03 -20.15
N ARG A 347 -2.40 16.56 -20.91
CA ARG A 347 -2.44 16.46 -22.37
C ARG A 347 -3.10 15.17 -22.89
N LYS A 348 -3.24 14.18 -22.03
CA LYS A 348 -3.93 12.90 -22.30
C LYS A 348 -5.40 12.97 -21.94
#